data_2aed34ed5be9058d4e2b5e2b6fc040e6
#
_entry.id   2aed34ed5be9058d4e2b5e2b6fc040e6
#
_cell.length_a   1.000
_cell.length_b   1.000
_cell.length_c   1.000
_cell.angle_alpha   90.00
_cell.angle_beta   90.00
_cell.angle_gamma   90.00
#
_symmetry.space_group_name_H-M   'P 1'
#
loop_
_entity.id
_entity.type
_entity.pdbx_description
1 polymer ?
#
loop_
_entity_poly.entity_id
_entity_poly.type
_entity_poly.pdbx_seq_one_letter_code
_entity_poly.pdbx_strand_id
1 'polypeptide(L)'
;MVNTCGFIGDAKEESINTILEYAAHRRSGDVRRLYVMGCLSERYRKELPAEIPEVDAWFGKMDWSGIVSDIARQFPATVPYDRIITTPRHHAYLKISEGCDRFCAFCAIPLITGRHHSRRPEEIVEEVRMLTERGVREFNVIAQDLSAYGRDLNSAKQSGLADLVNRIADVPGVDWIRLHYAYPADFPHDLLRVIADRPNVCNYLDIALQHISDPVLKAMRRHVCLLYTSDAADDG
;
A
#
# COMPACT_ATOMS: atom_id res chain seq x y z
N MET A 1 6.74 21.03 3.25
CA MET A 1 6.42 19.70 3.79
C MET A 1 7.40 18.68 3.22
N VAL A 2 7.98 17.83 4.06
CA VAL A 2 8.93 16.76 3.69
C VAL A 2 8.21 15.42 3.86
N ASN A 3 8.14 14.64 2.77
CA ASN A 3 7.63 13.26 2.81
C ASN A 3 8.82 12.31 2.91
N THR A 4 8.81 11.42 3.88
CA THR A 4 9.98 10.65 4.30
C THR A 4 9.84 9.15 4.06
N CYS A 5 10.96 8.50 3.72
CA CYS A 5 11.08 7.05 3.65
C CYS A 5 11.78 6.52 4.92
N GLY A 6 11.21 5.49 5.54
CA GLY A 6 11.77 4.83 6.74
C GLY A 6 12.14 3.37 6.53
N PHE A 7 12.19 2.91 5.26
CA PHE A 7 12.28 1.49 4.94
C PHE A 7 13.72 0.98 4.88
N ILE A 8 14.58 1.56 4.04
CA ILE A 8 15.99 1.18 3.87
C ILE A 8 16.94 2.24 4.44
N GLY A 9 18.19 1.84 4.74
CA GLY A 9 19.20 2.69 5.36
C GLY A 9 19.42 4.01 4.64
N ASP A 10 19.76 3.93 3.35
CA ASP A 10 20.09 5.08 2.52
C ASP A 10 18.92 6.07 2.40
N ALA A 11 17.70 5.56 2.22
CA ALA A 11 16.52 6.42 2.15
C ALA A 11 16.16 7.06 3.50
N LYS A 12 16.51 6.45 4.62
CA LYS A 12 16.40 7.08 5.95
C LYS A 12 17.39 8.21 6.11
N GLU A 13 18.65 7.99 5.71
CA GLU A 13 19.69 9.00 5.74
C GLU A 13 19.32 10.21 4.87
N GLU A 14 18.91 9.97 3.63
CA GLU A 14 18.41 11.01 2.73
C GLU A 14 17.24 11.80 3.35
N SER A 15 16.27 11.08 3.94
CA SER A 15 15.12 11.72 4.60
C SER A 15 15.55 12.60 5.77
N ILE A 16 16.47 12.12 6.61
CA ILE A 16 17.00 12.88 7.76
C ILE A 16 17.75 14.11 7.27
N ASN A 17 18.65 13.95 6.30
CA ASN A 17 19.42 15.06 5.74
C ASN A 17 18.52 16.14 5.14
N THR A 18 17.47 15.73 4.41
CA THR A 18 16.47 16.65 3.88
C THR A 18 15.72 17.40 4.99
N ILE A 19 15.34 16.70 6.06
CA ILE A 19 14.68 17.37 7.21
C ILE A 19 15.61 18.39 7.84
N LEU A 20 16.89 18.06 8.06
CA LEU A 20 17.89 18.94 8.66
C LEU A 20 18.18 20.17 7.79
N GLU A 21 18.23 20.01 6.47
CA GLU A 21 18.33 21.11 5.51
C GLU A 21 17.16 22.10 5.68
N TYR A 22 15.92 21.61 5.64
CA TYR A 22 14.76 22.46 5.83
C TYR A 22 14.59 22.99 7.25
N ALA A 23 15.11 22.30 8.25
CA ALA A 23 15.22 22.82 9.62
C ALA A 23 16.14 24.05 9.70
N ALA A 24 17.25 24.04 8.94
CA ALA A 24 18.11 25.21 8.80
C ALA A 24 17.36 26.39 8.15
N HIS A 25 16.62 26.17 7.06
CA HIS A 25 15.77 27.18 6.44
C HIS A 25 14.62 27.65 7.34
N ARG A 26 14.14 26.79 8.22
CA ARG A 26 13.15 27.18 9.23
C ARG A 26 13.73 28.15 10.28
N ARG A 27 14.99 27.90 10.71
CA ARG A 27 15.72 28.78 11.63
C ARG A 27 16.07 30.14 11.02
N SER A 28 16.47 30.15 9.73
CA SER A 28 16.77 31.41 9.02
C SER A 28 15.54 32.26 8.69
N GLY A 29 14.32 31.67 8.83
CA GLY A 29 13.09 32.36 8.51
C GLY A 29 12.65 32.24 7.03
N ASP A 30 13.40 31.53 6.20
CA ASP A 30 13.07 31.30 4.79
C ASP A 30 11.83 30.39 4.63
N VAL A 31 11.61 29.52 5.61
CA VAL A 31 10.46 28.61 5.67
C VAL A 31 9.58 28.99 6.85
N ARG A 32 8.31 29.29 6.61
CA ARG A 32 7.34 29.67 7.63
C ARG A 32 6.95 28.52 8.57
N ARG A 33 6.77 27.34 8.00
CA ARG A 33 6.41 26.12 8.74
C ARG A 33 7.04 24.91 8.07
N LEU A 34 7.57 24.02 8.87
CA LEU A 34 8.12 22.74 8.44
C LEU A 34 7.27 21.60 8.97
N TYR A 35 6.66 20.85 8.05
CA TYR A 35 5.91 19.63 8.35
C TYR A 35 6.64 18.42 7.82
N VAL A 36 6.70 17.36 8.61
CA VAL A 36 7.29 16.09 8.23
C VAL A 36 6.25 14.99 8.30
N MET A 37 6.19 14.15 7.27
CA MET A 37 5.26 13.02 7.20
C MET A 37 5.93 11.79 6.59
N GLY A 38 5.26 10.65 6.64
CA GLY A 38 5.66 9.44 5.93
C GLY A 38 6.18 8.33 6.83
N CYS A 39 6.89 7.37 6.22
CA CYS A 39 7.30 6.14 6.89
C CYS A 39 8.34 6.35 8.00
N LEU A 40 9.28 7.28 7.82
CA LEU A 40 10.27 7.61 8.85
C LEU A 40 9.60 8.27 10.05
N SER A 41 8.75 9.27 9.79
CA SER A 41 7.97 9.98 10.80
C SER A 41 7.09 9.02 11.61
N GLU A 42 6.43 8.07 10.97
CA GLU A 42 5.62 7.05 11.68
C GLU A 42 6.49 6.15 12.56
N ARG A 43 7.59 5.63 12.00
CA ARG A 43 8.46 4.66 12.67
C ARG A 43 9.16 5.24 13.91
N TYR A 44 9.55 6.49 13.84
CA TYR A 44 10.34 7.18 14.88
C TYR A 44 9.57 8.35 15.52
N ARG A 45 8.25 8.19 15.63
CA ARG A 45 7.32 9.23 16.11
C ARG A 45 7.63 9.74 17.53
N LYS A 46 8.29 8.93 18.34
CA LYS A 46 8.65 9.28 19.73
C LYS A 46 9.99 9.96 19.82
N GLU A 47 10.91 9.62 18.95
CA GLU A 47 12.31 10.04 19.02
C GLU A 47 12.57 11.33 18.24
N LEU A 48 12.18 11.38 16.97
CA LEU A 48 12.48 12.49 16.07
C LEU A 48 11.98 13.86 16.53
N PRO A 49 10.79 14.01 17.13
CA PRO A 49 10.35 15.32 17.60
C PRO A 49 11.24 15.96 18.67
N ALA A 50 11.90 15.14 19.49
CA ALA A 50 12.82 15.61 20.50
C ALA A 50 14.19 16.00 19.91
N GLU A 51 14.60 15.31 18.84
CA GLU A 51 15.89 15.51 18.18
C GLU A 51 15.88 16.70 17.19
N ILE A 52 14.74 16.99 16.57
CA ILE A 52 14.60 18.04 15.56
C ILE A 52 13.40 18.96 15.92
N PRO A 53 13.57 19.84 16.92
CA PRO A 53 12.49 20.70 17.43
C PRO A 53 12.05 21.80 16.45
N GLU A 54 12.80 22.03 15.37
CA GLU A 54 12.45 23.00 14.34
C GLU A 54 11.26 22.56 13.47
N VAL A 55 10.88 21.28 13.52
CA VAL A 55 9.73 20.76 12.82
C VAL A 55 8.46 21.13 13.58
N ASP A 56 7.60 21.93 12.94
CA ASP A 56 6.36 22.44 13.56
C ASP A 56 5.33 21.34 13.82
N ALA A 57 5.27 20.30 12.96
CA ALA A 57 4.41 19.13 13.20
C ALA A 57 4.91 17.89 12.48
N TRP A 58 4.72 16.73 13.14
CA TRP A 58 5.05 15.41 12.67
C TRP A 58 3.77 14.61 12.43
N PHE A 59 3.62 14.11 11.22
CA PHE A 59 2.46 13.30 10.80
C PHE A 59 2.89 11.90 10.45
N GLY A 60 2.10 10.93 10.85
CA GLY A 60 2.26 9.54 10.43
C GLY A 60 1.91 9.35 8.95
N LYS A 61 2.18 8.16 8.44
CA LYS A 61 1.89 7.81 7.04
C LYS A 61 0.40 7.92 6.70
N MET A 62 -0.48 7.71 7.69
CA MET A 62 -1.94 7.69 7.52
C MET A 62 -2.64 8.97 7.98
N ASP A 63 -1.92 9.95 8.51
CA ASP A 63 -2.49 11.15 9.13
C ASP A 63 -2.87 12.24 8.10
N TRP A 64 -3.37 11.85 6.92
CA TRP A 64 -3.75 12.77 5.84
C TRP A 64 -4.79 13.81 6.27
N SER A 65 -5.79 13.38 7.03
CA SER A 65 -6.85 14.28 7.54
C SER A 65 -6.29 15.32 8.49
N GLY A 66 -5.30 14.95 9.32
CA GLY A 66 -4.60 15.87 10.20
C GLY A 66 -3.82 16.94 9.43
N ILE A 67 -3.09 16.51 8.38
CA ILE A 67 -2.34 17.42 7.49
C ILE A 67 -3.29 18.38 6.78
N VAL A 68 -4.35 17.85 6.16
CA VAL A 68 -5.33 18.67 5.44
C VAL A 68 -6.02 19.65 6.37
N SER A 69 -6.41 19.22 7.58
CA SER A 69 -7.06 20.11 8.55
C SER A 69 -6.14 21.23 9.06
N ASP A 70 -4.85 20.97 9.19
CA ASP A 70 -3.88 21.96 9.66
C ASP A 70 -3.46 22.94 8.55
N ILE A 71 -3.29 22.44 7.32
CA ILE A 71 -2.90 23.28 6.17
C ILE A 71 -4.10 23.99 5.54
N ALA A 72 -5.24 23.34 5.50
CA ALA A 72 -6.42 23.79 4.77
C ALA A 72 -7.67 23.89 5.64
N ARG A 73 -7.61 24.65 6.75
CA ARG A 73 -8.80 25.00 7.57
C ARG A 73 -9.97 25.59 6.75
N GLN A 74 -9.76 25.89 5.48
CA GLN A 74 -10.74 26.57 4.60
C GLN A 74 -11.26 25.70 3.45
N PHE A 75 -10.75 24.45 3.27
CA PHE A 75 -11.26 23.56 2.22
C PHE A 75 -12.16 22.49 2.83
N PRO A 76 -13.47 22.49 2.55
CA PRO A 76 -14.29 21.34 2.87
C PRO A 76 -13.70 20.13 2.16
N ALA A 77 -13.65 18.97 2.85
CA ALA A 77 -13.22 17.70 2.26
C ALA A 77 -14.17 17.38 1.11
N THR A 78 -13.77 17.74 -0.11
CA THR A 78 -14.69 17.80 -1.22
C THR A 78 -14.93 16.45 -1.83
N VAL A 79 -14.14 15.49 -1.89
CA VAL A 79 -14.44 14.13 -2.36
C VAL A 79 -13.43 13.16 -1.75
N PRO A 80 -13.87 12.09 -1.06
CA PRO A 80 -12.97 11.16 -0.36
C PRO A 80 -11.91 10.53 -1.25
N TYR A 81 -12.13 10.47 -2.56
CA TYR A 81 -11.27 9.79 -3.54
C TYR A 81 -10.67 10.73 -4.58
N ASP A 82 -10.85 12.05 -4.40
CA ASP A 82 -10.25 13.02 -5.34
C ASP A 82 -8.74 13.10 -5.12
N ARG A 83 -8.00 12.59 -6.09
CA ARG A 83 -6.54 12.61 -6.08
C ARG A 83 -5.98 13.05 -7.43
N ILE A 84 -4.81 13.67 -7.39
CA ILE A 84 -4.04 13.97 -8.59
C ILE A 84 -3.37 12.67 -9.05
N ILE A 85 -3.63 12.30 -10.31
CA ILE A 85 -2.99 11.16 -10.95
C ILE A 85 -1.69 11.64 -11.56
N THR A 86 -0.56 11.09 -11.10
CA THR A 86 0.78 11.41 -11.60
C THR A 86 1.29 10.39 -12.62
N THR A 87 0.58 9.28 -12.80
CA THR A 87 0.82 8.29 -13.84
C THR A 87 0.28 8.77 -15.20
N PRO A 88 0.68 8.15 -16.33
CA PRO A 88 0.01 8.35 -17.61
C PRO A 88 -1.51 8.18 -17.49
N ARG A 89 -2.27 8.96 -18.27
CA ARG A 89 -3.73 9.08 -18.11
C ARG A 89 -4.49 7.75 -18.19
N HIS A 90 -3.96 6.75 -18.88
CA HIS A 90 -4.63 5.48 -19.13
C HIS A 90 -4.55 4.51 -17.94
N HIS A 91 -3.62 4.69 -16.98
CA HIS A 91 -3.50 3.77 -15.84
C HIS A 91 -3.38 4.46 -14.50
N ALA A 92 -3.84 3.77 -13.45
CA ALA A 92 -3.69 4.22 -12.07
C ALA A 92 -3.41 3.04 -11.13
N TYR A 93 -2.65 3.33 -10.06
CA TYR A 93 -2.53 2.38 -8.95
C TYR A 93 -3.77 2.45 -8.08
N LEU A 94 -4.33 1.29 -7.75
CA LEU A 94 -5.50 1.14 -6.89
C LEU A 94 -5.10 0.41 -5.62
N LYS A 95 -4.91 1.15 -4.54
CA LYS A 95 -4.55 0.59 -3.25
C LYS A 95 -5.79 0.08 -2.54
N ILE A 96 -5.84 -1.22 -2.26
CA ILE A 96 -7.02 -1.88 -1.68
C ILE A 96 -6.90 -2.16 -0.18
N SER A 97 -5.67 -2.20 0.35
CA SER A 97 -5.41 -2.37 1.79
C SER A 97 -4.09 -1.72 2.19
N GLU A 98 -3.89 -1.57 3.49
CA GLU A 98 -2.66 -1.07 4.11
C GLU A 98 -2.23 -1.98 5.24
N GLY A 99 -0.91 -2.03 5.51
CA GLY A 99 -0.34 -2.86 6.56
C GLY A 99 -0.17 -4.33 6.17
N CYS A 100 0.49 -5.09 7.04
CA CYS A 100 0.77 -6.51 6.77
C CYS A 100 0.94 -7.27 8.09
N ASP A 101 0.32 -8.44 8.20
CA ASP A 101 0.37 -9.31 9.37
C ASP A 101 1.41 -10.44 9.26
N ARG A 102 2.25 -10.45 8.20
CA ARG A 102 3.18 -11.56 7.95
C ARG A 102 4.43 -11.54 8.84
N PHE A 103 4.87 -10.38 9.31
CA PHE A 103 6.04 -10.22 10.20
C PHE A 103 7.30 -10.95 9.73
N CYS A 104 7.56 -10.96 8.44
CA CYS A 104 8.80 -11.52 7.89
C CYS A 104 10.02 -10.86 8.53
N ALA A 105 11.06 -11.66 8.87
CA ALA A 105 12.20 -11.22 9.66
C ALA A 105 13.01 -10.05 9.07
N PHE A 106 12.94 -9.88 7.75
CA PHE A 106 13.66 -8.84 7.00
C PHE A 106 12.79 -7.61 6.66
N CYS A 107 11.50 -7.61 7.05
CA CYS A 107 10.53 -6.62 6.58
C CYS A 107 10.10 -5.67 7.70
N ALA A 108 10.23 -4.37 7.45
CA ALA A 108 9.83 -3.33 8.38
C ALA A 108 8.37 -2.86 8.21
N ILE A 109 7.62 -3.39 7.23
CA ILE A 109 6.24 -2.95 6.94
C ILE A 109 5.33 -2.98 8.16
N PRO A 110 5.26 -4.07 8.96
CA PRO A 110 4.38 -4.09 10.15
C PRO A 110 4.73 -3.02 11.20
N LEU A 111 6.01 -2.60 11.25
CA LEU A 111 6.48 -1.55 12.17
C LEU A 111 6.17 -0.14 11.67
N ILE A 112 6.00 0.02 10.35
CA ILE A 112 5.78 1.32 9.69
C ILE A 112 4.29 1.57 9.48
N THR A 113 3.55 0.56 8.98
CA THR A 113 2.16 0.70 8.55
C THR A 113 1.17 -0.03 9.46
N GLY A 114 1.69 -0.80 10.43
CA GLY A 114 0.87 -1.55 11.36
C GLY A 114 0.26 -2.82 10.77
N ARG A 115 -0.82 -3.26 11.40
CA ARG A 115 -1.60 -4.44 11.02
C ARG A 115 -2.30 -4.23 9.68
N HIS A 116 -2.60 -5.36 9.03
CA HIS A 116 -3.40 -5.35 7.81
C HIS A 116 -4.77 -4.73 8.04
N HIS A 117 -5.14 -3.81 7.16
CA HIS A 117 -6.45 -3.16 7.14
C HIS A 117 -6.93 -3.00 5.71
N SER A 118 -8.06 -3.62 5.39
CA SER A 118 -8.68 -3.56 4.08
C SER A 118 -9.59 -2.34 3.94
N ARG A 119 -9.57 -1.73 2.77
CA ARG A 119 -10.60 -0.75 2.39
C ARG A 119 -11.90 -1.47 2.04
N ARG A 120 -13.01 -0.80 2.26
CA ARG A 120 -14.32 -1.36 1.91
C ARG A 120 -14.46 -1.53 0.41
N PRO A 121 -15.03 -2.65 -0.08
CA PRO A 121 -15.19 -2.90 -1.51
C PRO A 121 -15.97 -1.79 -2.23
N GLU A 122 -17.00 -1.21 -1.57
CA GLU A 122 -17.84 -0.14 -2.13
C GLU A 122 -17.01 1.12 -2.43
N GLU A 123 -16.12 1.49 -1.51
CA GLU A 123 -15.23 2.64 -1.65
C GLU A 123 -14.24 2.46 -2.80
N ILE A 124 -13.71 1.24 -2.95
CA ILE A 124 -12.77 0.91 -4.01
C ILE A 124 -13.45 0.96 -5.37
N VAL A 125 -14.64 0.36 -5.49
CA VAL A 125 -15.42 0.36 -6.74
C VAL A 125 -15.82 1.77 -7.13
N GLU A 126 -16.20 2.61 -6.17
CA GLU A 126 -16.54 4.01 -6.45
C GLU A 126 -15.31 4.80 -6.94
N GLU A 127 -14.14 4.61 -6.31
CA GLU A 127 -12.90 5.20 -6.81
C GLU A 127 -12.59 4.76 -8.25
N VAL A 128 -12.80 3.48 -8.58
CA VAL A 128 -12.62 2.98 -9.95
C VAL A 128 -13.54 3.67 -10.93
N ARG A 129 -14.84 3.87 -10.61
CA ARG A 129 -15.80 4.58 -11.45
C ARG A 129 -15.34 6.02 -11.73
N MET A 130 -14.99 6.75 -10.67
CA MET A 130 -14.50 8.11 -10.80
C MET A 130 -13.24 8.22 -11.66
N LEU A 131 -12.33 7.26 -11.54
CA LEU A 131 -11.10 7.22 -12.33
C LEU A 131 -11.37 6.85 -13.80
N THR A 132 -12.31 5.94 -14.08
CA THR A 132 -12.71 5.61 -15.45
C THR A 132 -13.37 6.80 -16.16
N GLU A 133 -14.18 7.60 -15.47
CA GLU A 133 -14.73 8.86 -15.98
C GLU A 133 -13.65 9.88 -16.37
N ARG A 134 -12.49 9.84 -15.69
CA ARG A 134 -11.30 10.66 -15.99
C ARG A 134 -10.41 10.08 -17.09
N GLY A 135 -10.78 8.92 -17.66
CA GLY A 135 -10.08 8.27 -18.77
C GLY A 135 -9.08 7.18 -18.35
N VAL A 136 -9.03 6.79 -17.09
CA VAL A 136 -8.25 5.62 -16.65
C VAL A 136 -8.92 4.36 -17.16
N ARG A 137 -8.12 3.45 -17.74
CA ARG A 137 -8.55 2.18 -18.33
C ARG A 137 -7.88 0.97 -17.72
N GLU A 138 -6.67 1.15 -17.18
CA GLU A 138 -5.88 0.10 -16.54
C GLU A 138 -5.73 0.39 -15.06
N PHE A 139 -5.99 -0.62 -14.23
CA PHE A 139 -5.87 -0.57 -12.77
C PHE A 139 -4.82 -1.54 -12.27
N ASN A 140 -3.73 -0.98 -11.72
CA ASN A 140 -2.71 -1.75 -11.02
C ASN A 140 -3.14 -1.86 -9.55
N VAL A 141 -3.76 -3.00 -9.21
CA VAL A 141 -4.24 -3.27 -7.85
C VAL A 141 -3.07 -3.63 -6.96
N ILE A 142 -2.87 -2.86 -5.90
CA ILE A 142 -1.73 -2.97 -5.01
C ILE A 142 -2.14 -3.09 -3.54
N ALA A 143 -1.33 -3.84 -2.81
CA ALA A 143 -1.33 -3.93 -1.34
C ALA A 143 0.05 -4.41 -0.87
N GLN A 144 0.30 -4.46 0.42
CA GLN A 144 1.47 -5.16 0.96
C GLN A 144 1.29 -6.68 0.94
N ASP A 145 0.04 -7.14 0.99
CA ASP A 145 -0.36 -8.54 0.84
C ASP A 145 -1.78 -8.59 0.27
N LEU A 146 -1.92 -8.80 -1.05
CA LEU A 146 -3.22 -8.94 -1.69
C LEU A 146 -4.00 -10.15 -1.18
N SER A 147 -3.31 -11.24 -0.85
CA SER A 147 -3.94 -12.49 -0.41
C SER A 147 -4.75 -12.34 0.89
N ALA A 148 -4.41 -11.32 1.69
CA ALA A 148 -5.07 -11.03 2.95
C ALA A 148 -6.31 -10.13 2.81
N TYR A 149 -6.54 -9.53 1.63
CA TYR A 149 -7.64 -8.57 1.46
C TYR A 149 -9.00 -9.14 1.88
N GLY A 150 -9.76 -8.35 2.63
CA GLY A 150 -11.11 -8.67 3.08
C GLY A 150 -11.21 -9.58 4.29
N ARG A 151 -10.10 -10.18 4.76
CA ARG A 151 -10.12 -11.07 5.94
C ARG A 151 -10.53 -10.36 7.22
N ASP A 152 -10.21 -9.09 7.34
CA ASP A 152 -10.57 -8.24 8.45
C ASP A 152 -11.99 -7.66 8.32
N LEU A 153 -12.61 -7.76 7.15
CA LEU A 153 -13.96 -7.25 6.89
C LEU A 153 -15.07 -8.28 7.14
N ASN A 154 -14.73 -9.56 7.31
CA ASN A 154 -15.71 -10.61 7.51
C ASN A 154 -15.36 -11.54 8.68
N SER A 155 -16.39 -12.11 9.32
CA SER A 155 -16.23 -13.00 10.48
C SER A 155 -15.57 -14.35 10.14
N ALA A 156 -15.69 -14.80 8.89
CA ALA A 156 -15.09 -16.05 8.41
C ALA A 156 -13.58 -15.91 8.15
N LYS A 157 -13.04 -14.69 8.17
CA LYS A 157 -11.63 -14.37 7.87
C LYS A 157 -11.15 -14.94 6.54
N GLN A 158 -12.06 -15.06 5.58
CA GLN A 158 -11.75 -15.48 4.20
C GLN A 158 -11.37 -14.27 3.37
N SER A 159 -10.49 -14.48 2.37
CA SER A 159 -10.15 -13.44 1.43
C SER A 159 -11.36 -13.05 0.59
N GLY A 160 -11.59 -11.75 0.45
CA GLY A 160 -12.60 -11.17 -0.44
C GLY A 160 -12.02 -10.68 -1.78
N LEU A 161 -10.78 -11.08 -2.11
CA LEU A 161 -10.09 -10.53 -3.26
C LEU A 161 -10.76 -10.91 -4.58
N ALA A 162 -11.18 -12.15 -4.76
CA ALA A 162 -11.85 -12.62 -5.97
C ALA A 162 -13.16 -11.85 -6.22
N ASP A 163 -13.98 -11.64 -5.18
CA ASP A 163 -15.19 -10.83 -5.27
C ASP A 163 -14.89 -9.38 -5.64
N LEU A 164 -13.90 -8.77 -4.99
CA LEU A 164 -13.50 -7.40 -5.31
C LEU A 164 -13.04 -7.26 -6.76
N VAL A 165 -12.19 -8.18 -7.25
CA VAL A 165 -11.68 -8.14 -8.64
C VAL A 165 -12.84 -8.28 -9.63
N ASN A 166 -13.81 -9.16 -9.37
CA ASN A 166 -15.02 -9.26 -10.19
C ASN A 166 -15.81 -7.95 -10.23
N ARG A 167 -16.03 -7.32 -9.07
CA ARG A 167 -16.75 -6.04 -8.98
C ARG A 167 -16.03 -4.90 -9.71
N ILE A 168 -14.69 -4.87 -9.67
CA ILE A 168 -13.88 -3.92 -10.44
C ILE A 168 -14.00 -4.21 -11.93
N ALA A 169 -13.94 -5.49 -12.34
CA ALA A 169 -14.01 -5.93 -13.72
C ALA A 169 -15.38 -5.62 -14.37
N ASP A 170 -16.44 -5.53 -13.57
CA ASP A 170 -17.78 -5.18 -14.00
C ASP A 170 -18.00 -3.65 -14.18
N VAL A 171 -17.03 -2.81 -13.78
CA VAL A 171 -17.15 -1.36 -13.96
C VAL A 171 -16.95 -1.01 -15.46
N PRO A 172 -17.90 -0.33 -16.10
CA PRO A 172 -17.76 0.06 -17.50
C PRO A 172 -16.52 0.94 -17.72
N GLY A 173 -15.73 0.59 -18.73
CA GLY A 173 -14.50 1.31 -19.07
C GLY A 173 -13.25 0.81 -18.37
N VAL A 174 -13.32 -0.27 -17.61
CA VAL A 174 -12.15 -0.99 -17.10
C VAL A 174 -11.71 -2.00 -18.15
N ASP A 175 -10.58 -1.74 -18.81
CA ASP A 175 -10.05 -2.59 -19.87
C ASP A 175 -9.00 -3.57 -19.33
N TRP A 176 -8.24 -3.20 -18.27
CA TRP A 176 -7.15 -4.01 -17.74
C TRP A 176 -7.05 -3.91 -16.21
N ILE A 177 -6.98 -5.07 -15.55
CA ILE A 177 -6.72 -5.21 -14.10
C ILE A 177 -5.48 -6.05 -13.93
N ARG A 178 -4.47 -5.50 -13.25
CA ARG A 178 -3.22 -6.19 -12.92
C ARG A 178 -3.06 -6.29 -11.41
N LEU A 179 -2.72 -7.47 -10.91
CA LEU A 179 -2.61 -7.75 -9.48
C LEU A 179 -1.14 -7.83 -9.06
N HIS A 180 -0.76 -7.11 -8.00
CA HIS A 180 0.62 -7.03 -7.52
C HIS A 180 0.75 -7.38 -6.04
N TYR A 181 1.84 -8.08 -5.68
CA TYR A 181 2.24 -8.39 -4.29
C TYR A 181 1.33 -9.41 -3.59
N ALA A 182 1.09 -10.54 -4.22
CA ALA A 182 0.44 -11.68 -3.57
C ALA A 182 1.44 -12.44 -2.67
N TYR A 183 0.96 -12.94 -1.55
CA TYR A 183 1.71 -13.82 -0.66
C TYR A 183 1.31 -15.27 -0.91
N PRO A 184 2.25 -16.22 -1.01
CA PRO A 184 1.95 -17.58 -1.39
C PRO A 184 1.12 -18.35 -0.33
N ALA A 185 1.38 -18.14 0.97
CA ALA A 185 0.57 -18.79 2.00
C ALA A 185 -0.84 -18.20 2.05
N ASP A 186 -1.83 -19.08 2.17
CA ASP A 186 -3.25 -18.73 2.19
C ASP A 186 -3.72 -17.95 0.93
N PHE A 187 -3.12 -18.25 -0.20
CA PHE A 187 -3.52 -17.66 -1.47
C PHE A 187 -4.99 -18.01 -1.79
N PRO A 188 -5.82 -17.03 -2.19
CA PRO A 188 -7.22 -17.29 -2.53
C PRO A 188 -7.33 -17.98 -3.88
N HIS A 189 -7.47 -19.31 -3.91
CA HIS A 189 -7.51 -20.12 -5.14
C HIS A 189 -8.68 -19.78 -6.07
N ASP A 190 -9.78 -19.25 -5.53
CA ASP A 190 -10.92 -18.77 -6.32
C ASP A 190 -10.53 -17.59 -7.25
N LEU A 191 -9.49 -16.84 -6.89
CA LEU A 191 -8.93 -15.79 -7.74
C LEU A 191 -8.41 -16.31 -9.08
N LEU A 192 -7.88 -17.54 -9.12
CA LEU A 192 -7.37 -18.14 -10.37
C LEU A 192 -8.45 -18.29 -11.42
N ARG A 193 -9.68 -18.63 -11.00
CA ARG A 193 -10.84 -18.68 -11.91
C ARG A 193 -11.20 -17.30 -12.44
N VAL A 194 -11.15 -16.28 -11.58
CA VAL A 194 -11.41 -14.89 -12.01
C VAL A 194 -10.38 -14.43 -13.04
N ILE A 195 -9.09 -14.76 -12.83
CA ILE A 195 -8.02 -14.45 -13.79
C ILE A 195 -8.25 -15.18 -15.13
N ALA A 196 -8.68 -16.44 -15.09
CA ALA A 196 -8.91 -17.25 -16.29
C ALA A 196 -10.18 -16.85 -17.07
N ASP A 197 -11.26 -16.47 -16.34
CA ASP A 197 -12.59 -16.28 -16.94
C ASP A 197 -12.84 -14.83 -17.37
N ARG A 198 -12.13 -13.86 -16.82
CA ARG A 198 -12.36 -12.42 -17.08
C ARG A 198 -11.37 -11.88 -18.12
N PRO A 199 -11.84 -11.45 -19.30
CA PRO A 199 -10.96 -10.97 -20.37
C PRO A 199 -10.22 -9.66 -20.04
N ASN A 200 -10.75 -8.88 -19.10
CA ASN A 200 -10.13 -7.65 -18.62
C ASN A 200 -9.29 -7.81 -17.35
N VAL A 201 -9.08 -9.04 -16.87
CA VAL A 201 -8.10 -9.35 -15.81
C VAL A 201 -6.87 -9.96 -16.46
N CYS A 202 -5.71 -9.35 -16.25
CA CYS A 202 -4.46 -9.82 -16.84
C CYS A 202 -4.12 -11.24 -16.36
N ASN A 203 -3.70 -12.12 -17.26
CA ASN A 203 -3.12 -13.43 -16.96
C ASN A 203 -1.72 -13.24 -16.35
N TYR A 204 -1.67 -12.60 -15.22
CA TYR A 204 -0.45 -12.20 -14.53
C TYR A 204 -0.64 -12.31 -13.02
N LEU A 205 0.34 -12.89 -12.36
CA LEU A 205 0.36 -13.02 -10.92
C LEU A 205 1.77 -12.73 -10.39
N ASP A 206 1.87 -11.76 -9.49
CA ASP A 206 3.11 -11.38 -8.82
C ASP A 206 3.12 -12.00 -7.42
N ILE A 207 3.90 -13.07 -7.24
CA ILE A 207 4.02 -13.82 -5.97
C ILE A 207 5.45 -13.77 -5.46
N ALA A 208 5.62 -13.22 -4.26
CA ALA A 208 6.92 -13.13 -3.59
C ALA A 208 7.27 -14.46 -2.89
N LEU A 209 7.82 -15.44 -3.59
CA LEU A 209 8.25 -16.73 -3.03
C LEU A 209 9.44 -16.59 -2.06
N GLN A 210 10.38 -15.69 -2.36
CA GLN A 210 11.59 -15.34 -1.63
C GLN A 210 12.68 -16.43 -1.66
N HIS A 211 12.38 -17.67 -1.31
CA HIS A 211 13.33 -18.77 -1.30
C HIS A 211 12.61 -20.11 -1.49
N ILE A 212 13.35 -21.15 -1.90
CA ILE A 212 12.85 -22.52 -2.09
C ILE A 212 13.17 -23.46 -0.91
N SER A 213 14.16 -23.12 -0.07
CA SER A 213 14.58 -23.98 1.05
C SER A 213 13.76 -23.71 2.31
N ASP A 214 13.12 -24.73 2.86
CA ASP A 214 12.30 -24.63 4.08
C ASP A 214 13.07 -24.09 5.30
N PRO A 215 14.33 -24.52 5.59
CA PRO A 215 15.11 -23.94 6.68
C PRO A 215 15.31 -22.42 6.53
N VAL A 216 15.54 -21.94 5.28
CA VAL A 216 15.71 -20.51 5.01
C VAL A 216 14.38 -19.79 5.16
N LEU A 217 13.29 -20.30 4.60
CA LEU A 217 11.94 -19.74 4.75
C LEU A 217 11.54 -19.63 6.22
N LYS A 218 11.84 -20.66 7.01
CA LYS A 218 11.62 -20.65 8.47
C LYS A 218 12.43 -19.56 9.17
N ALA A 219 13.73 -19.43 8.82
CA ALA A 219 14.58 -18.36 9.37
C ALA A 219 14.07 -16.96 8.97
N MET A 220 13.50 -16.81 7.76
CA MET A 220 12.84 -15.60 7.28
C MET A 220 11.48 -15.37 7.93
N ARG A 221 11.00 -16.24 8.79
CA ARG A 221 9.63 -16.22 9.37
C ARG A 221 8.54 -16.20 8.28
N ARG A 222 8.76 -16.96 7.20
CA ARG A 222 7.75 -17.13 6.15
C ARG A 222 7.03 -18.46 6.39
N HIS A 223 5.73 -18.37 6.57
CA HIS A 223 4.87 -19.53 6.80
C HIS A 223 4.45 -20.16 5.45
N VAL A 224 5.44 -20.57 4.66
CA VAL A 224 5.31 -21.25 3.38
C VAL A 224 6.26 -22.42 3.42
N CYS A 225 5.90 -23.57 2.86
CA CYS A 225 6.80 -24.72 2.69
C CYS A 225 6.93 -25.06 1.20
N LEU A 226 7.98 -25.84 0.87
CA LEU A 226 8.31 -26.25 -0.49
C LEU A 226 7.13 -26.93 -1.20
N LEU A 227 6.33 -27.73 -0.48
CA LEU A 227 5.14 -28.40 -1.00
C LEU A 227 4.13 -27.44 -1.64
N TYR A 228 3.98 -26.22 -1.10
CA TYR A 228 3.08 -25.21 -1.68
C TYR A 228 3.66 -24.51 -2.91
N THR A 229 4.95 -24.65 -3.15
CA THR A 229 5.64 -23.94 -4.24
C THR A 229 6.08 -24.86 -5.36
N SER A 230 6.19 -26.17 -5.12
CA SER A 230 6.66 -27.16 -6.10
C SER A 230 5.57 -28.02 -6.72
N ASP A 231 4.46 -28.22 -6.02
CA ASP A 231 3.39 -29.15 -6.44
C ASP A 231 2.63 -28.64 -7.69
N ALA A 232 2.69 -27.37 -7.96
CA ALA A 232 2.10 -26.77 -9.17
C ALA A 232 2.93 -27.01 -10.45
N ALA A 233 4.16 -27.51 -10.33
CA ALA A 233 5.05 -27.75 -11.48
C ALA A 233 5.09 -29.22 -11.94
N ASP A 234 4.60 -30.15 -11.10
CA ASP A 234 4.66 -31.60 -11.40
C ASP A 234 3.37 -32.16 -12.02
N ASP A 235 2.28 -31.39 -12.09
CA ASP A 235 1.00 -31.78 -12.69
C ASP A 235 0.83 -31.30 -14.16
N GLY A 236 1.92 -31.05 -14.87
CA GLY A 236 1.96 -30.61 -16.27
C GLY A 236 2.40 -31.67 -17.23
#